data_9ead2dabe82e6752293483c2fea7b1da
#
_entry.id   9ead2dabe82e6752293483c2fea7b1da
#
_cell.length_a   1.000
_cell.length_b   1.000
_cell.length_c   1.000
_cell.angle_alpha   90.00
_cell.angle_beta   90.00
_cell.angle_gamma   90.00
#
_symmetry.space_group_name_H-M   'P 1'
#
loop_
_entity.id
_entity.type
_entity.pdbx_description
1 polymer ?
#
loop_
_entity_poly.entity_id
_entity_poly.type
_entity_poly.pdbx_seq_one_letter_code
_entity_poly.pdbx_strand_id
1 'polypeptide(L)'
;MIAVREYVDAAGRSPFSKWLRGLNVHAAAKVTTALERIADGNLSNVKPVGAGILEYRIDFGPGYRIYFGRDGDRLIILIGGGTKKRQQADINAAKASWTDYKRRRL
;
A
#
# COMPACT_ATOMS: atom_id res chain seq x y z
N MET A 1 17.01 3.99 7.47
CA MET A 1 15.67 3.48 7.75
C MET A 1 14.65 4.25 6.91
N ILE A 2 13.68 3.56 6.35
CA ILE A 2 12.62 4.16 5.54
C ILE A 2 11.42 4.42 6.45
N ALA A 3 10.91 5.63 6.45
CA ALA A 3 9.68 5.95 7.15
C ALA A 3 8.48 5.45 6.34
N VAL A 4 7.48 4.89 7.02
CA VAL A 4 6.28 4.37 6.39
C VAL A 4 5.08 5.09 7.00
N ARG A 5 4.29 5.75 6.16
CA ARG A 5 3.10 6.50 6.58
C ARG A 5 1.92 6.11 5.71
N GLU A 6 0.72 6.43 6.16
CA GLU A 6 -0.50 6.16 5.42
C GLU A 6 -0.97 7.41 4.69
N TYR A 7 -1.44 7.22 3.46
CA TYR A 7 -2.21 8.26 2.78
C TYR A 7 -3.53 8.45 3.52
N VAL A 8 -3.88 9.70 3.78
CA VAL A 8 -5.13 10.10 4.41
C VAL A 8 -5.82 11.10 3.50
N ASP A 9 -7.09 10.86 3.18
CA ASP A 9 -7.85 11.73 2.28
C ASP A 9 -8.33 13.01 2.99
N ALA A 10 -9.02 13.88 2.25
CA ALA A 10 -9.51 15.15 2.78
C ALA A 10 -10.51 14.97 3.94
N ALA A 11 -11.18 13.82 4.01
CA ALA A 11 -12.11 13.51 5.09
C ALA A 11 -11.43 12.85 6.30
N GLY A 12 -10.10 12.71 6.27
CA GLY A 12 -9.35 12.10 7.37
C GLY A 12 -9.37 10.58 7.34
N ARG A 13 -9.71 9.96 6.21
CA ARG A 13 -9.79 8.50 6.09
C ARG A 13 -8.56 7.93 5.40
N SER A 14 -8.10 6.78 5.91
CA SER A 14 -7.01 6.03 5.30
C SER A 14 -7.58 4.80 4.61
N PRO A 15 -7.52 4.70 3.28
CA PRO A 15 -7.95 3.49 2.58
C PRO A 15 -7.16 2.26 3.01
N PHE A 16 -5.86 2.41 3.25
CA PHE A 16 -5.04 1.30 3.71
C PHE A 16 -5.50 0.79 5.09
N SER A 17 -5.72 1.69 6.02
CA SER A 17 -6.15 1.33 7.37
C SER A 17 -7.52 0.65 7.37
N LYS A 18 -8.45 1.16 6.55
CA LYS A 18 -9.77 0.55 6.40
C LYS A 18 -9.67 -0.87 5.87
N TRP A 19 -8.84 -1.08 4.84
CA TRP A 19 -8.61 -2.42 4.29
C TRP A 19 -8.02 -3.35 5.34
N LEU A 20 -6.99 -2.91 6.05
CA LEU A 20 -6.30 -3.72 7.06
C LEU A 20 -7.26 -4.17 8.17
N ARG A 21 -8.11 -3.27 8.65
CA ARG A 21 -9.07 -3.59 9.72
C ARG A 21 -10.11 -4.64 9.30
N GLY A 22 -10.35 -4.79 8.00
CA GLY A 22 -11.29 -5.79 7.49
C GLY A 22 -10.70 -7.19 7.34
N LEU A 23 -9.40 -7.36 7.55
CA LEU A 23 -8.73 -8.65 7.36
C LEU A 23 -8.87 -9.52 8.63
N ASN A 24 -8.87 -10.86 8.41
CA ASN A 24 -8.76 -11.76 9.56
C ASN A 24 -7.38 -11.66 10.19
N VAL A 25 -7.23 -12.23 11.39
CA VAL A 25 -6.01 -12.08 12.18
C VAL A 25 -4.77 -12.65 11.47
N HIS A 26 -4.91 -13.74 10.74
CA HIS A 26 -3.77 -14.35 10.04
C HIS A 26 -3.32 -13.49 8.87
N ALA A 27 -4.27 -12.97 8.09
CA ALA A 27 -3.96 -12.07 7.00
C ALA A 27 -3.33 -10.76 7.50
N ALA A 28 -3.88 -10.19 8.57
CA ALA A 28 -3.33 -8.98 9.18
C ALA A 28 -1.90 -9.18 9.66
N ALA A 29 -1.58 -10.34 10.22
CA ALA A 29 -0.21 -10.66 10.63
C ALA A 29 0.74 -10.72 9.44
N LYS A 30 0.30 -11.27 8.32
CA LYS A 30 1.10 -11.30 7.09
C LYS A 30 1.37 -9.89 6.55
N VAL A 31 0.37 -9.02 6.64
CA VAL A 31 0.54 -7.61 6.24
C VAL A 31 1.54 -6.92 7.14
N THR A 32 1.46 -7.13 8.45
CA THR A 32 2.42 -6.54 9.40
C THR A 32 3.86 -6.95 9.07
N THR A 33 4.07 -8.23 8.79
CA THR A 33 5.40 -8.73 8.38
C THR A 33 5.88 -8.04 7.10
N ALA A 34 4.98 -7.88 6.12
CA ALA A 34 5.31 -7.20 4.87
C ALA A 34 5.71 -5.73 5.12
N LEU A 35 5.00 -5.03 6.01
CA LEU A 35 5.33 -3.65 6.35
C LEU A 35 6.71 -3.54 6.99
N GLU A 36 7.09 -4.48 7.82
CA GLU A 36 8.42 -4.52 8.42
C GLU A 36 9.50 -4.66 7.35
N ARG A 37 9.28 -5.54 6.37
CA ARG A 37 10.22 -5.74 5.27
C ARG A 37 10.34 -4.49 4.40
N ILE A 38 9.22 -3.84 4.11
CA ILE A 38 9.21 -2.59 3.35
C ILE A 38 10.03 -1.52 4.10
N ALA A 39 9.81 -1.39 5.42
CA ALA A 39 10.52 -0.42 6.25
C ALA A 39 12.03 -0.71 6.29
N ASP A 40 12.42 -1.97 6.19
CA ASP A 40 13.83 -2.39 6.14
C ASP A 40 14.44 -2.24 4.74
N GLY A 41 13.66 -1.79 3.76
CA GLY A 41 14.13 -1.63 2.40
C GLY A 41 14.16 -2.92 1.59
N ASN A 42 13.54 -3.99 2.09
CA ASN A 42 13.45 -5.25 1.35
C ASN A 42 12.26 -5.19 0.39
N LEU A 43 12.55 -4.86 -0.87
CA LEU A 43 11.54 -4.69 -1.91
C LEU A 43 11.57 -5.81 -2.96
N SER A 44 12.06 -6.99 -2.59
CA SER A 44 12.20 -8.12 -3.53
C SER A 44 10.85 -8.62 -4.06
N ASN A 45 9.76 -8.44 -3.31
CA ASN A 45 8.41 -8.83 -3.73
C ASN A 45 7.61 -7.68 -4.34
N VAL A 46 8.28 -6.61 -4.74
CA VAL A 46 7.64 -5.39 -5.22
C VAL A 46 7.78 -5.27 -6.73
N LYS A 47 6.71 -4.83 -7.38
CA LYS A 47 6.76 -4.47 -8.81
C LYS A 47 5.99 -3.17 -9.06
N PRO A 48 6.38 -2.39 -10.07
CA PRO A 48 5.60 -1.22 -10.46
C PRO A 48 4.34 -1.64 -11.19
N VAL A 49 3.25 -0.91 -10.95
CA VAL A 49 1.95 -1.16 -11.60
C VAL A 49 1.42 0.08 -12.32
N GLY A 50 2.28 1.08 -12.54
CA GLY A 50 1.96 2.28 -13.30
C GLY A 50 1.69 3.50 -12.42
N ALA A 51 1.84 4.68 -12.99
CA ALA A 51 1.57 5.98 -12.36
C ALA A 51 2.34 6.22 -11.05
N GLY A 52 3.50 5.57 -10.87
CA GLY A 52 4.30 5.68 -9.66
C GLY A 52 3.85 4.78 -8.53
N ILE A 53 2.84 3.95 -8.74
CA ILE A 53 2.36 3.01 -7.73
C ILE A 53 3.20 1.74 -7.76
N LEU A 54 3.56 1.26 -6.58
CA LEU A 54 4.26 0.00 -6.37
C LEU A 54 3.32 -0.97 -5.67
N GLU A 55 3.46 -2.26 -6.02
CA GLU A 55 2.65 -3.33 -5.48
C GLU A 55 3.54 -4.33 -4.75
N TYR A 56 3.28 -4.57 -3.47
CA TYR A 56 3.94 -5.62 -2.70
C TYR A 56 3.00 -6.83 -2.64
N ARG A 57 3.49 -7.97 -3.11
CA ARG A 57 2.69 -9.21 -3.15
C ARG A 57 2.92 -10.03 -1.89
N ILE A 58 1.82 -10.51 -1.32
CA ILE A 58 1.82 -11.45 -0.20
C ILE A 58 1.18 -12.74 -0.68
N ASP A 59 2.00 -13.77 -0.82
CA ASP A 59 1.56 -15.07 -1.35
C ASP A 59 0.95 -15.91 -0.24
N PHE A 60 -0.25 -15.54 0.16
CA PHE A 60 -0.99 -16.17 1.26
C PHE A 60 -2.48 -16.05 0.99
N GLY A 61 -3.24 -17.13 1.23
CA GLY A 61 -4.68 -17.12 1.04
C GLY A 61 -5.07 -16.73 -0.39
N PRO A 62 -6.00 -15.76 -0.55
CA PRO A 62 -6.44 -15.31 -1.87
C PRO A 62 -5.41 -14.47 -2.62
N GLY A 63 -4.21 -14.32 -2.07
CA GLY A 63 -3.18 -13.45 -2.63
C GLY A 63 -3.43 -11.98 -2.28
N TYR A 64 -2.80 -11.51 -1.21
CA TYR A 64 -2.96 -10.11 -0.79
C TYR A 64 -1.93 -9.21 -1.45
N ARG A 65 -2.27 -7.93 -1.60
CA ARG A 65 -1.40 -6.93 -2.19
C ARG A 65 -1.48 -5.64 -1.40
N ILE A 66 -0.31 -5.02 -1.21
CA ILE A 66 -0.21 -3.69 -0.59
C ILE A 66 0.21 -2.72 -1.68
N TYR A 67 -0.51 -1.61 -1.84
CA TYR A 67 -0.18 -0.57 -2.80
C TYR A 67 0.42 0.63 -2.08
N PHE A 68 1.53 1.11 -2.60
CA PHE A 68 2.22 2.24 -1.99
C PHE A 68 2.97 3.06 -3.03
N GLY A 69 3.31 4.29 -2.66
CA GLY A 69 4.16 5.16 -3.45
C GLY A 69 5.40 5.54 -2.66
N ARG A 70 6.45 5.96 -3.34
CA ARG A 70 7.66 6.48 -2.70
C ARG A 70 7.68 7.99 -2.84
N ASP A 71 7.88 8.67 -1.72
CA ASP A 71 8.05 10.12 -1.68
C ASP A 71 9.51 10.38 -1.30
N GLY A 72 10.37 10.44 -2.32
CA GLY A 72 11.80 10.51 -2.13
C GLY A 72 12.39 9.15 -1.72
N ASP A 73 13.58 9.18 -1.15
CA ASP A 73 14.34 7.96 -0.86
C ASP A 73 13.97 7.31 0.47
N ARG A 74 13.36 8.06 1.38
CA ARG A 74 13.21 7.63 2.78
C ARG A 74 11.79 7.63 3.29
N LEU A 75 10.80 7.86 2.42
CA LEU A 75 9.40 7.90 2.81
C LEU A 75 8.56 7.06 1.87
N ILE A 76 7.80 6.16 2.47
CA ILE A 76 6.83 5.32 1.76
C ILE A 76 5.44 5.70 2.25
N ILE A 77 4.51 5.86 1.31
CA ILE A 77 3.13 6.20 1.59
C ILE A 77 2.26 4.99 1.24
N LEU A 78 1.66 4.38 2.25
CA LEU A 78 0.72 3.27 2.07
C LEU A 78 -0.60 3.83 1.56
N ILE A 79 -1.06 3.31 0.42
CA ILE A 79 -2.21 3.88 -0.27
C ILE A 79 -3.44 2.99 -0.17
N GLY A 80 -3.26 1.69 -0.18
CA GLY A 80 -4.37 0.77 -0.11
C GLY A 80 -3.90 -0.67 -0.15
N GLY A 81 -4.86 -1.57 -0.24
CA GLY A 81 -4.59 -2.99 -0.33
C GLY A 81 -5.76 -3.71 -0.95
N GLY A 82 -5.58 -4.99 -1.24
CA GLY A 82 -6.61 -5.78 -1.85
C GLY A 82 -6.17 -7.21 -2.09
N THR A 83 -6.98 -7.93 -2.86
CA THR A 83 -6.71 -9.31 -3.24
C THR A 83 -6.43 -9.39 -4.74
N LYS A 84 -5.90 -10.54 -5.16
CA LYS A 84 -5.65 -10.80 -6.58
C LYS A 84 -6.91 -10.61 -7.43
N LYS A 85 -8.05 -11.04 -6.94
CA LYS A 85 -9.32 -10.97 -7.66
C LYS A 85 -9.73 -9.53 -8.00
N ARG A 86 -9.41 -8.56 -7.14
CA ARG A 86 -9.80 -7.16 -7.32
C ARG A 86 -8.64 -6.26 -7.74
N GLN A 87 -7.57 -6.87 -8.20
CA GLN A 87 -6.32 -6.17 -8.45
C GLN A 87 -6.47 -4.91 -9.30
N GLN A 88 -7.17 -4.99 -10.43
CA GLN A 88 -7.26 -3.83 -11.32
C GLN A 88 -8.05 -2.68 -10.69
N ALA A 89 -9.16 -2.99 -10.03
CA ALA A 89 -9.96 -1.96 -9.35
C ALA A 89 -9.14 -1.29 -8.23
N ASP A 90 -8.38 -2.08 -7.48
CA ASP A 90 -7.57 -1.57 -6.39
C ASP A 90 -6.39 -0.73 -6.89
N ILE A 91 -5.79 -1.11 -8.01
CA ILE A 91 -4.74 -0.30 -8.66
C ILE A 91 -5.32 1.04 -9.11
N ASN A 92 -6.50 1.04 -9.72
CA ASN A 92 -7.14 2.27 -10.18
C ASN A 92 -7.44 3.21 -9.00
N ALA A 93 -7.94 2.67 -7.91
CA ALA A 93 -8.19 3.45 -6.69
C ALA A 93 -6.88 4.01 -6.11
N ALA A 94 -5.82 3.20 -6.10
CA ALA A 94 -4.51 3.64 -5.61
C ALA A 94 -3.94 4.78 -6.45
N LYS A 95 -4.11 4.72 -7.78
CA LYS A 95 -3.65 5.79 -8.67
C LYS A 95 -4.35 7.12 -8.36
N ALA A 96 -5.66 7.09 -8.13
CA ALA A 96 -6.42 8.28 -7.78
C ALA A 96 -5.94 8.86 -6.44
N SER A 97 -5.75 8.01 -5.44
CA SER A 97 -5.25 8.43 -4.12
C SER A 97 -3.84 9.00 -4.20
N TRP A 98 -2.97 8.40 -5.00
CA TRP A 98 -1.60 8.86 -5.18
C TRP A 98 -1.56 10.25 -5.84
N THR A 99 -2.41 10.47 -6.83
CA THR A 99 -2.55 11.78 -7.47
C THR A 99 -2.97 12.83 -6.44
N ASP A 100 -3.95 12.51 -5.60
CA ASP A 100 -4.41 13.40 -4.54
C ASP A 100 -3.30 13.69 -3.53
N TYR A 101 -2.57 12.66 -3.11
CA TYR A 101 -1.45 12.83 -2.20
C TYR A 101 -0.40 13.79 -2.74
N LYS A 102 0.02 13.59 -3.98
CA LYS A 102 1.06 14.44 -4.60
C LYS A 102 0.61 15.89 -4.75
N ARG A 103 -0.67 16.10 -5.03
CA ARG A 103 -1.24 17.44 -5.17
C ARG A 103 -1.27 18.18 -3.83
N ARG A 104 -1.58 17.48 -2.74
CA ARG A 104 -1.78 18.10 -1.43
C ARG A 104 -0.51 18.28 -0.60
N ARG A 105 0.56 17.56 -0.93
CA ARG A 105 1.81 17.63 -0.16
C ARG A 105 2.61 18.92 -0.39
N LEU A 106 2.23 19.71 -1.37
CA LEU A 106 2.93 20.95 -1.74
C LEU A 106 2.75 22.06 -0.70
#